data_e4f6313f7b413b39eecca13dc4f49ee6
#
_entry.id   e4f6313f7b413b39eecca13dc4f49ee6
#
_cell.length_a   1.000
_cell.length_b   1.000
_cell.length_c   1.000
_cell.angle_alpha   90.00
_cell.angle_beta   90.00
_cell.angle_gamma   90.00
#
_symmetry.space_group_name_H-M   'P 1'
#
loop_
_entity.id
_entity.type
_entity.pdbx_description
1 polymer ?
#
loop_
_entity_poly.entity_id
_entity_poly.type
_entity_poly.pdbx_seq_one_letter_code
_entity_poly.pdbx_strand_id
1 'polypeptide(L)'
;MSTTRKKAPTDFRAVQVELEVKVNAPPQDVWDALVHRTTHWWRKDFYTNPETKGFHVEPRPGGRMYEDWGGDNGALWATVLTVDAPRSIQFMGHLTSQYGGPAHSIFRFAVETSGNGSLVKISDTIFGNLSEDQAARMDEGWRMLFEDGLKPYVERG
;
A
#
# COMPACT_ATOMS: atom_id res chain seq x y z
N MET A 1 30.16 -16.88 29.27
CA MET A 1 29.21 -16.05 28.55
C MET A 1 27.89 -15.91 29.31
N SER A 2 27.40 -14.70 29.45
CA SER A 2 26.09 -14.49 30.06
C SER A 2 25.03 -14.25 28.96
N THR A 3 23.85 -14.79 29.16
CA THR A 3 22.71 -14.56 28.25
C THR A 3 21.73 -13.65 28.98
N THR A 4 21.44 -12.52 28.36
CA THR A 4 20.42 -11.60 28.86
C THR A 4 19.12 -11.85 28.08
N ARG A 5 18.03 -12.12 28.80
CA ARG A 5 16.70 -12.21 28.23
C ARG A 5 15.96 -10.90 28.48
N LYS A 6 15.40 -10.35 27.43
CA LYS A 6 14.45 -9.25 27.52
C LYS A 6 13.10 -9.73 27.02
N LYS A 7 12.10 -9.61 27.89
CA LYS A 7 10.72 -9.95 27.57
C LYS A 7 9.86 -8.74 27.86
N ALA A 8 9.07 -8.31 26.87
CA ALA A 8 8.15 -7.20 27.04
C ALA A 8 6.78 -7.61 26.52
N PRO A 9 5.69 -7.15 27.13
CA PRO A 9 4.36 -7.36 26.58
C PRO A 9 4.21 -6.63 25.26
N THR A 10 3.39 -7.19 24.36
CA THR A 10 3.02 -6.56 23.10
C THR A 10 1.51 -6.35 23.10
N ASP A 11 1.08 -5.24 22.50
CA ASP A 11 -0.34 -4.93 22.33
C ASP A 11 -0.79 -5.38 20.95
N PHE A 12 -1.52 -6.49 20.90
CA PHE A 12 -2.14 -6.94 19.67
C PHE A 12 -3.41 -6.14 19.43
N ARG A 13 -3.47 -5.49 18.26
CA ARG A 13 -4.60 -4.65 17.84
C ARG A 13 -5.00 -4.99 16.43
N ALA A 14 -6.26 -4.72 16.11
CA ALA A 14 -6.74 -4.71 14.74
C ALA A 14 -7.40 -3.35 14.46
N VAL A 15 -7.06 -2.76 13.32
CA VAL A 15 -7.58 -1.45 12.91
C VAL A 15 -8.04 -1.54 11.47
N GLN A 16 -9.22 -1.01 11.19
CA GLN A 16 -9.78 -0.96 9.83
C GLN A 16 -9.91 0.49 9.36
N VAL A 17 -9.51 0.72 8.11
CA VAL A 17 -9.62 2.02 7.43
C VAL A 17 -10.28 1.80 6.08
N GLU A 18 -11.21 2.67 5.73
CA GLU A 18 -11.83 2.71 4.41
C GLU A 18 -11.75 4.14 3.87
N LEU A 19 -11.42 4.27 2.56
CA LEU A 19 -11.24 5.55 1.90
C LEU A 19 -11.77 5.46 0.48
N GLU A 20 -12.40 6.53 0.02
CA GLU A 20 -12.84 6.68 -1.36
C GLU A 20 -12.22 7.94 -1.96
N VAL A 21 -11.71 7.82 -3.19
CA VAL A 21 -11.10 8.94 -3.92
C VAL A 21 -11.72 9.01 -5.30
N LYS A 22 -12.28 10.17 -5.63
CA LYS A 22 -12.78 10.44 -6.98
C LYS A 22 -11.62 10.86 -7.86
N VAL A 23 -11.52 10.23 -9.02
CA VAL A 23 -10.48 10.51 -10.01
C VAL A 23 -11.14 10.86 -11.34
N ASN A 24 -10.78 12.00 -11.91
CA ASN A 24 -11.32 12.49 -13.15
C ASN A 24 -10.56 11.89 -14.34
N ALA A 25 -10.70 10.58 -14.51
CA ALA A 25 -10.09 9.80 -15.58
C ALA A 25 -10.84 8.48 -15.74
N PRO A 26 -10.79 7.85 -16.94
CA PRO A 26 -11.45 6.56 -17.16
C PRO A 26 -10.90 5.47 -16.23
N PRO A 27 -11.75 4.49 -15.81
CA PRO A 27 -11.30 3.41 -14.94
C PRO A 27 -10.08 2.63 -15.44
N GLN A 28 -9.98 2.42 -16.75
CA GLN A 28 -8.84 1.70 -17.32
C GLN A 28 -7.53 2.47 -17.10
N ASP A 29 -7.53 3.79 -17.24
CA ASP A 29 -6.35 4.62 -17.02
C ASP A 29 -5.93 4.62 -15.55
N VAL A 30 -6.90 4.62 -14.65
CA VAL A 30 -6.66 4.52 -13.20
C VAL A 30 -6.06 3.16 -12.86
N TRP A 31 -6.63 2.09 -13.40
CA TRP A 31 -6.11 0.73 -13.18
C TRP A 31 -4.67 0.60 -13.67
N ASP A 32 -4.38 1.06 -14.88
CA ASP A 32 -3.03 0.99 -15.46
C ASP A 32 -2.01 1.75 -14.62
N ALA A 33 -2.39 2.90 -14.10
CA ALA A 33 -1.53 3.65 -13.19
C ALA A 33 -1.29 2.90 -11.88
N LEU A 34 -2.36 2.35 -11.30
CA LEU A 34 -2.28 1.61 -10.02
C LEU A 34 -1.31 0.44 -10.06
N VAL A 35 -1.36 -0.38 -11.12
CA VAL A 35 -0.66 -1.66 -11.13
C VAL A 35 0.53 -1.73 -12.07
N HIS A 36 0.58 -0.89 -13.12
CA HIS A 36 1.66 -0.94 -14.12
C HIS A 36 2.60 0.26 -14.05
N ARG A 37 2.20 1.34 -13.41
CA ARG A 37 2.99 2.58 -13.34
C ARG A 37 3.12 3.11 -11.91
N THR A 38 3.14 2.21 -10.95
CA THR A 38 3.19 2.55 -9.51
C THR A 38 4.38 3.44 -9.17
N THR A 39 5.54 3.16 -9.72
CA THR A 39 6.77 3.97 -9.54
C THR A 39 6.54 5.46 -9.84
N HIS A 40 5.69 5.80 -10.79
CA HIS A 40 5.52 7.16 -11.24
C HIS A 40 4.68 8.03 -10.33
N TRP A 41 3.82 7.43 -9.49
CA TRP A 41 2.95 8.18 -8.59
C TRP A 41 3.14 7.85 -7.10
N TRP A 42 3.77 6.72 -6.78
CA TRP A 42 4.07 6.39 -5.38
C TRP A 42 5.01 7.45 -4.81
N ARG A 43 4.64 8.02 -3.67
CA ARG A 43 5.39 9.14 -3.09
C ARG A 43 6.75 8.67 -2.58
N LYS A 44 7.77 9.42 -2.95
CA LYS A 44 9.16 9.10 -2.57
C LYS A 44 9.41 9.21 -1.07
N ASP A 45 8.65 10.07 -0.39
CA ASP A 45 8.75 10.21 1.07
C ASP A 45 8.19 8.99 1.83
N PHE A 46 7.54 8.08 1.12
CA PHE A 46 7.06 6.81 1.69
C PHE A 46 8.06 5.66 1.50
N TYR A 47 9.12 5.89 0.74
CA TYR A 47 10.15 4.86 0.55
C TYR A 47 10.89 4.61 1.87
N THR A 48 11.24 3.34 2.12
CA THR A 48 11.99 2.95 3.32
C THR A 48 13.49 3.15 3.18
N ASN A 49 13.95 3.38 1.96
CA ASN A 49 15.36 3.59 1.65
C ASN A 49 15.49 4.74 0.64
N PRO A 50 16.32 5.77 0.93
CA PRO A 50 16.51 6.88 -0.02
C PRO A 50 17.14 6.46 -1.35
N GLU A 51 17.79 5.29 -1.39
CA GLU A 51 18.39 4.73 -2.61
C GLU A 51 17.38 3.93 -3.46
N THR A 52 16.11 3.92 -3.09
CA THR A 52 15.06 3.20 -3.83
C THR A 52 14.98 3.68 -5.27
N LYS A 53 15.10 2.74 -6.20
CA LYS A 53 15.09 2.98 -7.64
C LYS A 53 13.69 2.95 -8.25
N GLY A 54 12.76 2.26 -7.59
CA GLY A 54 11.39 2.17 -8.03
C GLY A 54 10.53 1.39 -7.07
N PHE A 55 9.22 1.53 -7.27
CA PHE A 55 8.19 0.83 -6.50
C PHE A 55 7.29 0.10 -7.50
N HIS A 56 7.18 -1.21 -7.37
CA HIS A 56 6.57 -2.06 -8.38
C HIS A 56 5.49 -2.96 -7.82
N VAL A 57 4.49 -3.24 -8.65
CA VAL A 57 3.46 -4.25 -8.40
C VAL A 57 3.52 -5.28 -9.53
N GLU A 58 3.52 -6.55 -9.15
CA GLU A 58 3.34 -7.67 -10.05
C GLU A 58 1.90 -8.14 -9.95
N PRO A 59 0.99 -7.75 -10.88
CA PRO A 59 -0.45 -7.94 -10.70
C PRO A 59 -0.90 -9.35 -11.06
N ARG A 60 -0.50 -10.31 -10.24
CA ARG A 60 -0.91 -11.71 -10.32
C ARG A 60 -0.93 -12.31 -8.92
N PRO A 61 -1.75 -13.34 -8.63
CA PRO A 61 -1.70 -14.02 -7.32
C PRO A 61 -0.28 -14.50 -7.02
N GLY A 62 0.21 -14.19 -5.81
CA GLY A 62 1.59 -14.47 -5.41
C GLY A 62 2.60 -13.44 -5.89
N GLY A 63 2.20 -12.46 -6.69
CA GLY A 63 3.06 -11.37 -7.11
C GLY A 63 3.43 -10.45 -5.95
N ARG A 64 4.42 -9.60 -6.18
CA ARG A 64 4.99 -8.72 -5.15
C ARG A 64 4.54 -7.27 -5.33
N MET A 65 4.45 -6.57 -4.22
CA MET A 65 4.48 -5.11 -4.15
C MET A 65 5.76 -4.75 -3.39
N TYR A 66 6.71 -4.09 -4.04
CA TYR A 66 8.05 -3.97 -3.46
C TYR A 66 8.81 -2.72 -3.91
N GLU A 67 9.76 -2.32 -3.06
CA GLU A 67 10.80 -1.34 -3.41
C GLU A 67 12.00 -2.06 -4.00
N ASP A 68 12.49 -1.56 -5.12
CA ASP A 68 13.73 -2.01 -5.73
C ASP A 68 14.87 -1.07 -5.30
N TRP A 69 15.88 -1.63 -4.61
CA TRP A 69 17.06 -0.89 -4.19
C TRP A 69 18.28 -1.15 -5.10
N GLY A 70 18.10 -1.97 -6.13
CA GLY A 70 19.15 -2.37 -7.06
C GLY A 70 19.73 -3.74 -6.76
N GLY A 71 20.11 -4.46 -7.80
CA GLY A 71 20.50 -5.86 -7.69
C GLY A 71 19.33 -6.69 -7.16
N ASP A 72 19.62 -7.55 -6.18
CA ASP A 72 18.60 -8.34 -5.50
C ASP A 72 18.18 -7.72 -4.15
N ASN A 73 18.51 -6.45 -3.94
CA ASN A 73 18.17 -5.75 -2.70
C ASN A 73 16.83 -5.01 -2.85
N GLY A 74 16.07 -4.96 -1.76
CA GLY A 74 14.79 -4.28 -1.76
C GLY A 74 13.98 -4.57 -0.51
N ALA A 75 12.74 -4.11 -0.51
CA ALA A 75 11.79 -4.34 0.57
C ALA A 75 10.47 -4.86 0.00
N LEU A 76 10.02 -5.99 0.49
CA LEU A 76 8.70 -6.54 0.15
C LEU A 76 7.66 -5.86 1.04
N TRP A 77 6.82 -5.03 0.43
CA TRP A 77 5.74 -4.35 1.13
C TRP A 77 4.52 -5.25 1.29
N ALA A 78 4.17 -5.97 0.24
CA ALA A 78 2.98 -6.79 0.22
C ALA A 78 3.07 -7.92 -0.80
N THR A 79 2.22 -8.92 -0.60
CA THR A 79 2.01 -10.03 -1.54
C THR A 79 0.60 -9.93 -2.11
N VAL A 80 0.47 -10.09 -3.41
CA VAL A 80 -0.83 -10.08 -4.08
C VAL A 80 -1.59 -11.37 -3.77
N LEU A 81 -2.82 -11.23 -3.30
CA LEU A 81 -3.72 -12.34 -2.98
C LEU A 81 -4.70 -12.63 -4.11
N THR A 82 -5.39 -11.60 -4.59
CA THR A 82 -6.37 -11.73 -5.66
C THR A 82 -6.21 -10.60 -6.66
N VAL A 83 -6.49 -10.88 -7.92
CA VAL A 83 -6.57 -9.88 -8.98
C VAL A 83 -7.82 -10.14 -9.80
N ASP A 84 -8.63 -9.13 -9.97
CA ASP A 84 -9.78 -9.11 -10.88
C ASP A 84 -9.66 -7.87 -11.77
N ALA A 85 -8.76 -7.95 -12.75
CA ALA A 85 -8.46 -6.82 -13.62
C ALA A 85 -9.63 -6.50 -14.54
N PRO A 86 -9.95 -5.23 -14.78
CA PRO A 86 -9.34 -4.02 -14.25
C PRO A 86 -10.07 -3.43 -13.04
N ARG A 87 -10.73 -4.27 -12.22
CA ARG A 87 -11.66 -3.83 -11.17
C ARG A 87 -11.06 -3.80 -9.78
N SER A 88 -10.23 -4.79 -9.43
CA SER A 88 -9.71 -4.85 -8.05
C SER A 88 -8.45 -5.69 -7.93
N ILE A 89 -7.69 -5.40 -6.89
CA ILE A 89 -6.51 -6.16 -6.48
C ILE A 89 -6.45 -6.15 -4.96
N GLN A 90 -6.16 -7.29 -4.35
CA GLN A 90 -6.08 -7.46 -2.92
C GLN A 90 -4.69 -7.94 -2.54
N PHE A 91 -4.18 -7.42 -1.43
CA PHE A 91 -2.82 -7.66 -0.95
C PHE A 91 -2.81 -8.10 0.51
N MET A 92 -1.77 -8.85 0.88
CA MET A 92 -1.35 -8.97 2.27
C MET A 92 -0.11 -8.12 2.49
N GLY A 93 -0.21 -7.11 3.34
CA GLY A 93 0.90 -6.23 3.70
C GLY A 93 1.78 -6.83 4.78
N HIS A 94 3.07 -6.55 4.70
CA HIS A 94 4.09 -7.02 5.63
C HIS A 94 4.75 -5.83 6.32
N LEU A 95 4.65 -5.77 7.64
CA LEU A 95 5.21 -4.66 8.42
C LEU A 95 6.11 -5.23 9.51
N THR A 96 7.42 -5.10 9.31
CA THR A 96 8.40 -5.56 10.28
C THR A 96 8.51 -4.62 11.48
N SER A 97 9.16 -5.07 12.55
CA SER A 97 9.38 -4.25 13.74
C SER A 97 10.09 -2.93 13.44
N GLN A 98 10.99 -2.93 12.45
CA GLN A 98 11.74 -1.74 12.03
C GLN A 98 10.82 -0.62 11.52
N TYR A 99 9.66 -0.98 10.96
CA TYR A 99 8.74 -0.03 10.35
C TYR A 99 7.40 0.09 11.10
N GLY A 100 7.40 -0.26 12.39
CA GLY A 100 6.23 -0.08 13.25
C GLY A 100 5.42 -1.33 13.54
N GLY A 101 5.90 -2.50 13.11
CA GLY A 101 5.28 -3.79 13.41
C GLY A 101 5.91 -4.50 14.61
N PRO A 102 5.87 -5.84 14.64
CA PRO A 102 5.41 -6.70 13.55
C PRO A 102 3.89 -6.69 13.38
N ALA A 103 3.45 -6.55 12.15
CA ALA A 103 2.04 -6.56 11.80
C ALA A 103 1.85 -7.02 10.36
N HIS A 104 0.63 -7.43 10.05
CA HIS A 104 0.19 -7.70 8.70
C HIS A 104 -1.08 -6.90 8.41
N SER A 105 -1.34 -6.66 7.13
CA SER A 105 -2.60 -6.06 6.74
C SER A 105 -3.19 -6.81 5.56
N ILE A 106 -4.51 -6.75 5.44
CA ILE A 106 -5.20 -7.15 4.22
C ILE A 106 -5.78 -5.85 3.66
N PHE A 107 -5.29 -5.44 2.49
CA PHE A 107 -5.79 -4.24 1.86
C PHE A 107 -6.19 -4.49 0.40
N ARG A 108 -7.11 -3.67 -0.06
CA ARG A 108 -7.71 -3.84 -1.38
C ARG A 108 -7.85 -2.48 -2.05
N PHE A 109 -7.52 -2.44 -3.34
CA PHE A 109 -7.85 -1.33 -4.23
C PHE A 109 -8.94 -1.78 -5.20
N ALA A 110 -9.99 -0.99 -5.32
CA ALA A 110 -11.05 -1.22 -6.30
C ALA A 110 -11.26 0.02 -7.14
N VAL A 111 -11.53 -0.17 -8.42
CA VAL A 111 -11.78 0.91 -9.37
C VAL A 111 -13.16 0.70 -9.98
N GLU A 112 -14.02 1.71 -9.84
CA GLU A 112 -15.37 1.70 -10.36
C GLU A 112 -15.59 2.91 -11.27
N THR A 113 -16.51 2.78 -12.22
CA THR A 113 -16.99 3.92 -12.99
C THR A 113 -17.81 4.83 -12.08
N SER A 114 -17.58 6.13 -12.16
CA SER A 114 -18.35 7.13 -11.42
C SER A 114 -18.55 8.36 -12.30
N GLY A 115 -19.79 8.56 -12.77
CA GLY A 115 -20.07 9.62 -13.73
C GLY A 115 -19.20 9.48 -14.98
N ASN A 116 -18.44 10.55 -15.30
CA ASN A 116 -17.50 10.55 -16.42
C ASN A 116 -16.09 10.13 -16.01
N GLY A 117 -15.89 9.75 -14.77
CA GLY A 117 -14.59 9.37 -14.24
C GLY A 117 -14.64 8.07 -13.45
N SER A 118 -13.84 8.03 -12.39
CA SER A 118 -13.66 6.82 -11.58
C SER A 118 -13.80 7.12 -10.11
N LEU A 119 -14.18 6.09 -9.35
CA LEU A 119 -14.11 6.06 -7.91
C LEU A 119 -13.13 4.97 -7.52
N VAL A 120 -12.07 5.35 -6.78
CA VAL A 120 -11.11 4.39 -6.24
C VAL A 120 -11.45 4.17 -4.77
N LYS A 121 -11.65 2.92 -4.41
CA LYS A 121 -11.94 2.52 -3.04
C LYS A 121 -10.73 1.80 -2.46
N ILE A 122 -10.28 2.23 -1.30
CA ILE A 122 -9.20 1.60 -0.57
C ILE A 122 -9.78 1.09 0.76
N SER A 123 -9.59 -0.19 1.04
CA SER A 123 -9.89 -0.75 2.35
C SER A 123 -8.63 -1.41 2.90
N ASP A 124 -8.39 -1.23 4.19
CA ASP A 124 -7.21 -1.79 4.85
C ASP A 124 -7.58 -2.22 6.27
N THR A 125 -7.30 -3.48 6.59
CA THR A 125 -7.38 -3.99 7.96
C THR A 125 -6.00 -4.44 8.37
N ILE A 126 -5.38 -3.71 9.29
CA ILE A 126 -4.06 -4.04 9.83
C ILE A 126 -4.22 -4.69 11.20
N PHE A 127 -3.41 -5.71 11.49
CA PHE A 127 -3.45 -6.43 12.75
C PHE A 127 -2.04 -6.85 13.17
N GLY A 128 -1.79 -6.79 14.46
CA GLY A 128 -0.51 -7.14 15.03
C GLY A 128 -0.12 -6.21 16.18
N ASN A 129 1.18 -6.03 16.38
CA ASN A 129 1.70 -5.13 17.39
C ASN A 129 1.67 -3.69 16.85
N LEU A 130 0.64 -2.93 17.24
CA LEU A 130 0.38 -1.60 16.71
C LEU A 130 0.28 -0.57 17.83
N SER A 131 0.65 0.69 17.53
CA SER A 131 0.44 1.83 18.42
C SER A 131 -1.02 2.29 18.39
N GLU A 132 -1.42 3.05 19.41
CA GLU A 132 -2.80 3.55 19.52
C GLU A 132 -3.19 4.51 18.40
N ASP A 133 -2.24 5.26 17.84
CA ASP A 133 -2.48 6.24 16.79
C ASP A 133 -2.39 5.66 15.37
N GLN A 134 -2.22 4.36 15.24
CA GLN A 134 -2.00 3.70 13.95
C GLN A 134 -3.15 3.92 12.96
N ALA A 135 -4.40 3.94 13.45
CA ALA A 135 -5.56 4.16 12.59
C ALA A 135 -5.50 5.52 11.87
N ALA A 136 -5.19 6.58 12.62
CA ALA A 136 -5.07 7.92 12.04
C ALA A 136 -3.91 8.01 11.05
N ARG A 137 -2.79 7.38 11.37
CA ARG A 137 -1.60 7.35 10.51
C ARG A 137 -1.84 6.59 9.22
N MET A 138 -2.59 5.50 9.28
CA MET A 138 -2.94 4.71 8.09
C MET A 138 -3.87 5.49 7.17
N ASP A 139 -4.92 6.09 7.73
CA ASP A 139 -5.87 6.89 6.96
C ASP A 139 -5.15 8.03 6.23
N GLU A 140 -4.34 8.76 6.94
CA GLU A 140 -3.57 9.87 6.37
C GLU A 140 -2.59 9.38 5.30
N GLY A 141 -1.90 8.27 5.54
CA GLY A 141 -0.96 7.67 4.60
C GLY A 141 -1.61 7.28 3.28
N TRP A 142 -2.72 6.56 3.34
CA TRP A 142 -3.47 6.19 2.15
C TRP A 142 -4.02 7.41 1.42
N ARG A 143 -4.53 8.39 2.18
CA ARG A 143 -5.03 9.63 1.60
C ARG A 143 -3.95 10.36 0.83
N MET A 144 -2.77 10.55 1.43
CA MET A 144 -1.65 11.22 0.77
C MET A 144 -1.20 10.49 -0.49
N LEU A 145 -1.12 9.16 -0.44
CA LEU A 145 -0.73 8.36 -1.62
C LEU A 145 -1.74 8.51 -2.76
N PHE A 146 -3.02 8.46 -2.46
CA PHE A 146 -4.05 8.44 -3.50
C PHE A 146 -4.50 9.84 -3.93
N GLU A 147 -4.70 10.77 -2.99
CA GLU A 147 -5.11 12.14 -3.33
C GLU A 147 -3.98 13.00 -3.85
N ASP A 148 -2.77 12.86 -3.28
CA ASP A 148 -1.62 13.69 -3.65
C ASP A 148 -0.68 13.00 -4.63
N GLY A 149 -0.77 11.68 -4.78
CA GLY A 149 0.04 10.89 -5.69
C GLY A 149 -0.72 10.41 -6.93
N LEU A 150 -1.58 9.42 -6.77
CA LEU A 150 -2.29 8.78 -7.89
C LEU A 150 -3.18 9.76 -8.65
N LYS A 151 -4.07 10.47 -7.93
CA LYS A 151 -5.08 11.34 -8.54
C LYS A 151 -4.45 12.40 -9.47
N PRO A 152 -3.52 13.24 -9.02
CA PRO A 152 -2.94 14.24 -9.93
C PRO A 152 -2.13 13.61 -11.06
N TYR A 153 -1.50 12.47 -10.83
CA TYR A 153 -0.75 11.77 -11.88
C TYR A 153 -1.66 11.32 -13.03
N VAL A 154 -2.78 10.68 -12.71
CA VAL A 154 -3.70 10.16 -13.72
C VAL A 154 -4.46 11.29 -14.41
N GLU A 155 -4.85 12.33 -13.67
CA GLU A 155 -5.65 13.45 -14.21
C GLU A 155 -4.86 14.35 -15.15
N ARG A 156 -3.54 14.32 -15.10
CA ARG A 156 -2.70 15.06 -16.08
C ARG A 156 -2.73 14.46 -17.49
N GLY A 157 -3.18 13.23 -17.59
CA GLY A 157 -3.24 12.51 -18.87
C GLY A 157 -1.94 11.84 -19.18
#